data_a439f85361b78af32b2c5eb584b53dd0
#
_entry.id   a439f85361b78af32b2c5eb584b53dd0
#
_cell.length_a   1.000
_cell.length_b   1.000
_cell.length_c   1.000
_cell.angle_alpha   90.00
_cell.angle_beta   90.00
_cell.angle_gamma   90.00
#
_symmetry.space_group_name_H-M   'P 1'
#
loop_
_entity.id
_entity.type
_entity.pdbx_description
1 polymer ?
#
loop_
_entity_poly.entity_id
_entity_poly.type
_entity_poly.pdbx_seq_one_letter_code
_entity_poly.pdbx_strand_id
1 'polypeptide(L)'
;MKKVILAFIYIVSLCLVGAQDNDQTVLRTWYMTPKDGKQKQLEKGLADHVAKFHGQGSWPELHFDVLSGPNAGSLRGFSGPHAWKAFDDRVRSQADIDHYNKYVLPYSDNKNNSIDFWVFAPKLSYNPAPSTLYHFSYNYIVPGSDAEYVEFLEGFKKSKELSKSLVSHKIYKTVSGKNPDTWVWVYPISNMEELSGSTQLVGGGGSMASTLGEKETKRLNQIYQKVVKSRMREIIKFRPDLSTPGVMNN
;
A
#
# COMPACT_ATOMS: atom_id res chain seq x y z
N MET A 1 58.13 25.49 -17.12
CA MET A 1 56.96 24.66 -17.37
C MET A 1 56.15 24.59 -16.04
N LYS A 2 55.12 25.40 -15.92
CA LYS A 2 54.26 25.46 -14.70
C LYS A 2 53.09 24.49 -14.88
N LYS A 3 53.01 23.45 -14.03
CA LYS A 3 51.89 22.52 -13.99
C LYS A 3 50.72 23.23 -13.30
N VAL A 4 49.67 23.50 -14.06
CA VAL A 4 48.39 23.98 -13.54
C VAL A 4 47.64 22.75 -13.05
N ILE A 5 47.48 22.63 -11.75
CA ILE A 5 46.62 21.64 -11.09
C ILE A 5 45.20 22.22 -11.14
N LEU A 6 44.34 21.68 -12.01
CA LEU A 6 42.90 21.96 -11.99
C LEU A 6 42.29 21.18 -10.83
N ALA A 7 42.00 21.83 -9.74
CA ALA A 7 41.18 21.28 -8.67
C ALA A 7 39.73 21.29 -9.13
N PHE A 8 39.20 20.13 -9.50
CA PHE A 8 37.78 19.93 -9.69
C PHE A 8 37.08 19.99 -8.32
N ILE A 9 36.52 21.14 -8.01
CA ILE A 9 35.60 21.27 -6.87
C ILE A 9 34.30 20.60 -7.28
N TYR A 10 34.10 19.37 -6.82
CA TYR A 10 32.77 18.73 -6.82
C TYR A 10 31.91 19.48 -5.81
N ILE A 11 31.13 20.45 -6.29
CA ILE A 11 30.00 20.99 -5.55
C ILE A 11 28.96 19.89 -5.54
N VAL A 12 28.99 19.06 -4.51
CA VAL A 12 27.86 18.22 -4.12
C VAL A 12 26.79 19.21 -3.67
N SER A 13 25.94 19.62 -4.59
CA SER A 13 24.66 20.23 -4.24
C SER A 13 23.87 19.18 -3.46
N LEU A 14 24.06 19.16 -2.14
CA LEU A 14 23.03 18.64 -1.25
C LEU A 14 21.79 19.48 -1.54
N CYS A 15 20.96 19.01 -2.46
CA CYS A 15 19.56 19.34 -2.42
C CYS A 15 19.03 18.80 -1.09
N LEU A 16 19.16 19.62 -0.05
CA LEU A 16 18.25 19.59 1.07
C LEU A 16 16.87 19.87 0.45
N VAL A 17 16.24 18.84 -0.09
CA VAL A 17 14.81 18.81 -0.25
C VAL A 17 14.31 18.93 1.17
N GLY A 18 14.11 20.18 1.60
CA GLY A 18 13.33 20.49 2.78
C GLY A 18 12.03 19.72 2.57
N ALA A 19 11.79 18.74 3.42
CA ALA A 19 10.53 18.04 3.49
C ALA A 19 9.47 19.12 3.77
N GLN A 20 8.86 19.65 2.73
CA GLN A 20 7.57 20.30 2.86
C GLN A 20 6.64 19.18 3.32
N ASP A 21 6.13 19.30 4.54
CA ASP A 21 5.16 18.40 5.17
C ASP A 21 3.82 18.28 4.38
N ASN A 22 3.76 18.79 3.16
CA ASN A 22 2.59 18.85 2.30
C ASN A 22 2.56 17.82 1.16
N ASP A 23 3.62 17.05 0.91
CA ASP A 23 3.63 16.02 -0.12
C ASP A 23 3.24 14.66 0.46
N GLN A 24 2.00 14.58 0.94
CA GLN A 24 1.42 13.30 1.30
C GLN A 24 1.44 12.37 0.09
N THR A 25 2.06 11.22 0.26
CA THR A 25 2.09 10.17 -0.77
C THR A 25 0.79 9.39 -0.74
N VAL A 26 0.05 9.45 -1.83
CA VAL A 26 -1.29 8.88 -1.95
C VAL A 26 -1.28 7.70 -2.91
N LEU A 27 -1.90 6.60 -2.50
CA LEU A 27 -2.29 5.49 -3.37
C LEU A 27 -3.80 5.59 -3.66
N ARG A 28 -4.16 5.58 -4.93
CA ARG A 28 -5.51 5.29 -5.37
C ARG A 28 -5.64 3.78 -5.54
N THR A 29 -6.67 3.17 -4.99
CA THR A 29 -6.83 1.73 -5.04
C THR A 29 -8.28 1.34 -5.29
N TRP A 30 -8.51 0.17 -5.94
CA TRP A 30 -9.83 -0.33 -6.30
C TRP A 30 -9.83 -1.86 -6.42
N TYR A 31 -11.01 -2.44 -6.41
CA TYR A 31 -11.20 -3.84 -6.80
C TYR A 31 -11.83 -3.93 -8.19
N MET A 32 -11.51 -5.01 -8.89
CA MET A 32 -12.21 -5.43 -10.10
C MET A 32 -12.59 -6.89 -9.96
N THR A 33 -13.88 -7.17 -9.88
CA THR A 33 -14.39 -8.54 -9.81
C THR A 33 -14.78 -9.00 -11.22
N PRO A 34 -14.22 -10.08 -11.74
CA PRO A 34 -14.65 -10.62 -13.01
C PRO A 34 -16.13 -11.02 -12.96
N LYS A 35 -16.88 -10.77 -14.04
CA LYS A 35 -18.18 -11.42 -14.22
C LYS A 35 -17.99 -12.91 -14.38
N ASP A 36 -19.01 -13.68 -14.06
CA ASP A 36 -19.00 -15.14 -14.18
C ASP A 36 -18.52 -15.61 -15.57
N GLY A 37 -17.48 -16.43 -15.59
CA GLY A 37 -16.85 -16.94 -16.79
C GLY A 37 -16.12 -15.91 -17.66
N LYS A 38 -15.92 -14.66 -17.19
CA LYS A 38 -15.29 -13.58 -17.95
C LYS A 38 -13.88 -13.19 -17.48
N GLN A 39 -13.30 -13.93 -16.57
CA GLN A 39 -11.97 -13.62 -16.02
C GLN A 39 -10.92 -13.44 -17.12
N LYS A 40 -10.80 -14.37 -18.07
CA LYS A 40 -9.80 -14.28 -19.15
C LYS A 40 -10.00 -13.05 -20.05
N GLN A 41 -11.26 -12.67 -20.32
CA GLN A 41 -11.56 -11.48 -21.11
C GLN A 41 -11.21 -10.20 -20.35
N LEU A 42 -11.52 -10.14 -19.03
CA LEU A 42 -11.15 -9.04 -18.16
C LEU A 42 -9.63 -8.86 -18.12
N GLU A 43 -8.90 -9.94 -17.82
CA GLU A 43 -7.43 -9.93 -17.73
C GLU A 43 -6.79 -9.48 -19.05
N LYS A 44 -7.25 -10.03 -20.18
CA LYS A 44 -6.74 -9.62 -21.49
C LYS A 44 -7.01 -8.15 -21.77
N GLY A 45 -8.24 -7.68 -21.55
CA GLY A 45 -8.62 -6.30 -21.77
C GLY A 45 -7.82 -5.33 -20.87
N LEU A 46 -7.58 -5.74 -19.63
CA LEU A 46 -6.80 -4.96 -18.67
C LEU A 46 -5.31 -4.90 -19.07
N ALA A 47 -4.69 -6.03 -19.42
CA ALA A 47 -3.31 -6.07 -19.88
C ALA A 47 -3.09 -5.16 -21.11
N ASP A 48 -3.97 -5.28 -22.11
CA ASP A 48 -3.92 -4.44 -23.32
C ASP A 48 -4.13 -2.96 -22.98
N HIS A 49 -5.00 -2.65 -22.01
CA HIS A 49 -5.27 -1.27 -21.58
C HIS A 49 -4.08 -0.66 -20.83
N VAL A 50 -3.54 -1.38 -19.86
CA VAL A 50 -2.39 -0.91 -19.08
C VAL A 50 -1.17 -0.71 -19.98
N ALA A 51 -0.87 -1.67 -20.85
CA ALA A 51 0.25 -1.53 -21.80
C ALA A 51 0.12 -0.30 -22.71
N LYS A 52 -1.10 0.07 -23.10
CA LYS A 52 -1.35 1.16 -24.02
C LYS A 52 -1.39 2.55 -23.36
N PHE A 53 -1.95 2.65 -22.14
CA PHE A 53 -2.27 3.95 -21.53
C PHE A 53 -1.57 4.22 -20.20
N HIS A 54 -0.98 3.20 -19.57
CA HIS A 54 -0.36 3.25 -18.24
C HIS A 54 1.10 2.82 -18.26
N GLY A 55 1.84 3.18 -19.33
CA GLY A 55 3.28 2.96 -19.45
C GLY A 55 4.12 3.82 -18.51
N GLN A 56 5.45 3.70 -18.62
CA GLN A 56 6.39 4.51 -17.83
C GLN A 56 6.17 6.00 -18.09
N GLY A 57 6.10 6.78 -17.00
CA GLY A 57 5.88 8.25 -17.06
C GLY A 57 4.42 8.67 -17.14
N SER A 58 3.48 7.74 -17.36
CA SER A 58 2.05 7.94 -17.21
C SER A 58 1.55 7.30 -15.92
N TRP A 59 0.37 7.60 -15.46
CA TRP A 59 -0.23 7.05 -14.24
C TRP A 59 -0.05 5.53 -14.13
N PRO A 60 1.01 5.01 -13.48
CA PRO A 60 1.29 3.59 -13.43
C PRO A 60 0.22 2.85 -12.64
N GLU A 61 -0.11 1.65 -13.10
CA GLU A 61 -1.05 0.78 -12.43
C GLU A 61 -0.40 -0.55 -12.08
N LEU A 62 -0.61 -0.97 -10.84
CA LEU A 62 -0.18 -2.26 -10.30
C LEU A 62 -1.41 -3.10 -10.01
N HIS A 63 -1.41 -4.35 -10.46
CA HIS A 63 -2.52 -5.27 -10.25
C HIS A 63 -2.06 -6.51 -9.50
N PHE A 64 -2.95 -7.01 -8.66
CA PHE A 64 -2.72 -8.17 -7.81
C PHE A 64 -3.95 -9.08 -7.82
N ASP A 65 -3.73 -10.39 -7.80
CA ASP A 65 -4.78 -11.35 -7.46
C ASP A 65 -5.08 -11.27 -5.96
N VAL A 66 -6.35 -11.22 -5.59
CA VAL A 66 -6.78 -11.37 -4.20
C VAL A 66 -6.97 -12.85 -3.91
N LEU A 67 -6.06 -13.43 -3.10
CA LEU A 67 -6.01 -14.87 -2.83
C LEU A 67 -6.90 -15.27 -1.65
N SER A 68 -7.19 -14.35 -0.73
CA SER A 68 -7.99 -14.64 0.47
C SER A 68 -8.78 -13.41 0.92
N GLY A 69 -9.74 -13.64 1.84
CA GLY A 69 -10.60 -12.60 2.38
C GLY A 69 -11.90 -12.43 1.59
N PRO A 70 -12.72 -11.41 1.93
CA PRO A 70 -14.05 -11.22 1.33
C PRO A 70 -14.05 -10.94 -0.17
N ASN A 71 -12.92 -10.44 -0.71
CA ASN A 71 -12.77 -10.11 -2.12
C ASN A 71 -11.92 -11.16 -2.88
N ALA A 72 -11.76 -12.37 -2.33
CA ALA A 72 -11.02 -13.45 -2.99
C ALA A 72 -11.58 -13.73 -4.40
N GLY A 73 -10.67 -13.91 -5.38
CA GLY A 73 -11.02 -14.07 -6.79
C GLY A 73 -11.18 -12.77 -7.57
N SER A 74 -11.10 -11.59 -6.90
CA SER A 74 -11.03 -10.30 -7.57
C SER A 74 -9.57 -9.92 -7.86
N LEU A 75 -9.40 -8.94 -8.74
CA LEU A 75 -8.15 -8.20 -8.89
C LEU A 75 -8.17 -6.97 -7.97
N ARG A 76 -7.03 -6.67 -7.35
CA ARG A 76 -6.79 -5.44 -6.62
C ARG A 76 -5.89 -4.53 -7.44
N GLY A 77 -6.37 -3.35 -7.80
CA GLY A 77 -5.60 -2.34 -8.51
C GLY A 77 -5.06 -1.26 -7.58
N PHE A 78 -3.86 -0.76 -7.89
CA PHE A 78 -3.23 0.39 -7.25
C PHE A 78 -2.67 1.33 -8.31
N SER A 79 -2.78 2.65 -8.07
CA SER A 79 -2.06 3.65 -8.83
C SER A 79 -1.39 4.61 -7.86
N GLY A 80 -0.13 4.90 -8.10
CA GLY A 80 0.70 5.73 -7.23
C GLY A 80 2.05 5.08 -6.91
N PRO A 81 2.85 5.75 -6.06
CA PRO A 81 2.51 6.91 -5.22
C PRO A 81 2.34 8.22 -5.98
N HIS A 82 1.36 9.03 -5.61
CA HIS A 82 1.09 10.35 -6.19
C HIS A 82 0.98 11.41 -5.10
N ALA A 83 1.31 12.67 -5.41
CA ALA A 83 0.88 13.82 -4.61
C ALA A 83 -0.60 14.12 -4.88
N TRP A 84 -1.32 14.74 -3.93
CA TRP A 84 -2.73 15.13 -4.15
C TRP A 84 -2.93 15.98 -5.39
N LYS A 85 -2.03 16.96 -5.62
CA LYS A 85 -2.09 17.81 -6.80
C LYS A 85 -2.09 17.05 -8.13
N ALA A 86 -1.43 15.89 -8.19
CA ALA A 86 -1.43 15.07 -9.39
C ALA A 86 -2.82 14.57 -9.78
N PHE A 87 -3.73 14.40 -8.81
CA PHE A 87 -5.12 14.01 -9.08
C PHE A 87 -5.93 15.16 -9.68
N ASP A 88 -5.65 16.42 -9.29
CA ASP A 88 -6.29 17.60 -9.87
C ASP A 88 -5.84 17.83 -11.31
N ASP A 89 -4.55 17.57 -11.59
CA ASP A 89 -3.93 17.78 -12.90
C ASP A 89 -4.17 16.58 -13.86
N ARG A 90 -4.74 15.48 -13.38
CA ARG A 90 -4.93 14.27 -14.19
C ARG A 90 -5.97 14.45 -15.29
N VAL A 91 -5.53 14.43 -16.53
CA VAL A 91 -6.40 14.38 -17.70
C VAL A 91 -6.35 12.99 -18.32
N ARG A 92 -7.47 12.28 -18.33
CA ARG A 92 -7.63 11.06 -19.12
C ARG A 92 -8.01 11.41 -20.54
N SER A 93 -7.29 10.84 -21.52
CA SER A 93 -7.68 11.01 -22.91
C SER A 93 -8.99 10.29 -23.22
N GLN A 94 -9.75 10.76 -24.20
CA GLN A 94 -10.96 10.08 -24.66
C GLN A 94 -10.65 8.64 -25.12
N ALA A 95 -9.50 8.45 -25.79
CA ALA A 95 -9.06 7.13 -26.24
C ALA A 95 -8.81 6.14 -25.09
N ASP A 96 -8.26 6.62 -23.94
CA ASP A 96 -8.11 5.82 -22.71
C ASP A 96 -9.50 5.39 -22.17
N ILE A 97 -10.41 6.35 -22.06
CA ILE A 97 -11.79 6.10 -21.57
C ILE A 97 -12.51 5.11 -22.47
N ASP A 98 -12.48 5.33 -23.78
CA ASP A 98 -13.17 4.47 -24.77
C ASP A 98 -12.61 3.06 -24.76
N HIS A 99 -11.28 2.92 -24.66
CA HIS A 99 -10.64 1.60 -24.58
C HIS A 99 -11.05 0.85 -23.33
N TYR A 100 -11.01 1.51 -22.15
CA TYR A 100 -11.45 0.92 -20.91
C TYR A 100 -12.91 0.47 -20.97
N ASN A 101 -13.80 1.34 -21.45
CA ASN A 101 -15.23 1.07 -21.58
C ASN A 101 -15.54 -0.09 -22.54
N LYS A 102 -14.72 -0.27 -23.58
CA LYS A 102 -14.92 -1.30 -24.58
C LYS A 102 -14.34 -2.67 -24.18
N TYR A 103 -13.15 -2.67 -23.56
CA TYR A 103 -12.36 -3.90 -23.40
C TYR A 103 -12.18 -4.35 -21.95
N VAL A 104 -12.48 -3.52 -20.96
CA VAL A 104 -12.34 -3.86 -19.54
C VAL A 104 -13.70 -3.88 -18.84
N LEU A 105 -14.42 -2.79 -18.88
CA LEU A 105 -15.68 -2.59 -18.16
C LEU A 105 -16.75 -3.65 -18.44
N PRO A 106 -16.98 -4.16 -19.68
CA PRO A 106 -18.00 -5.15 -19.96
C PRO A 106 -17.80 -6.49 -19.25
N TYR A 107 -16.55 -6.79 -18.85
CA TYR A 107 -16.16 -8.04 -18.20
C TYR A 107 -15.98 -7.93 -16.70
N SER A 108 -16.07 -6.73 -16.14
CA SER A 108 -16.00 -6.45 -14.71
C SER A 108 -17.41 -6.32 -14.11
N ASP A 109 -17.63 -6.93 -12.93
CA ASP A 109 -18.80 -6.65 -12.11
C ASP A 109 -18.54 -5.41 -11.26
N ASN A 110 -19.30 -4.34 -11.51
CA ASN A 110 -19.10 -3.04 -10.86
C ASN A 110 -19.89 -2.88 -9.55
N LYS A 111 -20.67 -3.89 -9.14
CA LYS A 111 -21.58 -3.78 -7.97
C LYS A 111 -20.84 -3.47 -6.66
N ASN A 112 -19.57 -3.88 -6.56
CA ASN A 112 -18.75 -3.70 -5.37
C ASN A 112 -17.52 -2.81 -5.60
N ASN A 113 -17.42 -2.12 -6.73
CA ASN A 113 -16.29 -1.28 -7.04
C ASN A 113 -16.34 -0.02 -6.18
N SER A 114 -15.47 0.08 -5.19
CA SER A 114 -15.13 1.33 -4.52
C SER A 114 -13.73 1.75 -4.93
N ILE A 115 -13.54 3.05 -5.06
CA ILE A 115 -12.22 3.64 -5.16
C ILE A 115 -11.89 4.20 -3.79
N ASP A 116 -10.77 3.75 -3.23
CA ASP A 116 -10.28 4.26 -1.96
C ASP A 116 -8.99 5.03 -2.19
N PHE A 117 -8.78 6.08 -1.40
CA PHE A 117 -7.53 6.83 -1.34
C PHE A 117 -6.84 6.56 -0.01
N TRP A 118 -5.59 6.10 -0.08
CA TRP A 118 -4.77 5.77 1.07
C TRP A 118 -3.57 6.71 1.15
N VAL A 119 -3.40 7.37 2.28
CA VAL A 119 -2.24 8.19 2.56
C VAL A 119 -1.19 7.35 3.28
N PHE A 120 0.03 7.36 2.77
CA PHE A 120 1.15 6.67 3.38
C PHE A 120 1.57 7.36 4.68
N ALA A 121 1.79 6.57 5.74
CA ALA A 121 2.25 7.03 7.04
C ALA A 121 3.70 6.57 7.31
N PRO A 122 4.71 7.24 6.76
CA PRO A 122 6.11 6.80 6.85
C PRO A 122 6.62 6.78 8.29
N LYS A 123 6.19 7.73 9.12
CA LYS A 123 6.57 7.81 10.54
C LYS A 123 6.09 6.60 11.36
N LEU A 124 5.04 5.91 10.90
CA LEU A 124 4.45 4.74 11.54
C LEU A 124 4.87 3.41 10.89
N SER A 125 5.53 3.47 9.75
CA SER A 125 6.02 2.31 9.00
C SER A 125 7.39 1.88 9.48
N TYR A 126 7.72 0.59 9.32
CA TYR A 126 9.01 0.04 9.74
C TYR A 126 9.65 -0.77 8.61
N ASN A 127 10.86 -0.40 8.20
CA ASN A 127 11.66 -1.05 7.15
C ASN A 127 10.83 -1.46 5.92
N PRO A 128 10.09 -0.53 5.28
CA PRO A 128 9.23 -0.88 4.15
C PRO A 128 10.03 -1.51 3.02
N ALA A 129 9.63 -2.72 2.60
CA ALA A 129 10.28 -3.47 1.53
C ALA A 129 9.28 -3.81 0.41
N PRO A 130 9.75 -3.93 -0.86
CA PRO A 130 8.93 -4.47 -1.93
C PRO A 130 8.75 -5.98 -1.77
N SER A 131 7.68 -6.52 -2.32
CA SER A 131 7.43 -7.96 -2.43
C SER A 131 6.45 -8.22 -3.56
N THR A 132 6.39 -9.47 -4.02
CA THR A 132 5.34 -9.94 -4.94
C THR A 132 4.14 -10.54 -4.23
N LEU A 133 4.23 -10.74 -2.92
CA LEU A 133 3.17 -11.30 -2.09
C LEU A 133 3.02 -10.45 -0.83
N TYR A 134 1.80 -10.03 -0.52
CA TYR A 134 1.53 -9.20 0.63
C TYR A 134 0.37 -9.74 1.46
N HIS A 135 0.48 -9.61 2.77
CA HIS A 135 -0.61 -9.76 3.71
C HIS A 135 -1.09 -8.38 4.16
N PHE A 136 -2.35 -8.08 3.90
CA PHE A 136 -3.01 -6.84 4.30
C PHE A 136 -3.86 -7.07 5.54
N SER A 137 -3.81 -6.14 6.48
CA SER A 137 -4.72 -6.09 7.63
C SER A 137 -5.37 -4.71 7.68
N TYR A 138 -6.68 -4.68 7.49
CA TYR A 138 -7.51 -3.49 7.59
C TYR A 138 -8.07 -3.40 9.00
N ASN A 139 -7.72 -2.37 9.73
CA ASN A 139 -8.21 -2.12 11.08
C ASN A 139 -9.24 -0.99 11.02
N TYR A 140 -10.50 -1.33 11.21
CA TYR A 140 -11.61 -0.39 11.27
C TYR A 140 -11.69 0.15 12.69
N ILE A 141 -11.43 1.45 12.85
CA ILE A 141 -11.39 2.08 14.18
C ILE A 141 -12.70 2.79 14.51
N VAL A 142 -12.88 3.09 15.78
CA VAL A 142 -13.95 3.98 16.26
C VAL A 142 -13.71 5.37 15.64
N PRO A 143 -14.71 6.00 15.00
CA PRO A 143 -14.57 7.36 14.50
C PRO A 143 -14.05 8.33 15.57
N GLY A 144 -13.08 9.15 15.21
CA GLY A 144 -12.43 10.09 16.11
C GLY A 144 -11.34 9.52 17.02
N SER A 145 -11.03 8.21 16.92
CA SER A 145 -9.98 7.55 17.73
C SER A 145 -8.62 7.49 17.03
N ASP A 146 -8.39 8.30 16.00
CA ASP A 146 -7.13 8.28 15.24
C ASP A 146 -5.91 8.55 16.13
N ALA A 147 -5.98 9.53 17.03
CA ALA A 147 -4.86 9.87 17.91
C ALA A 147 -4.45 8.70 18.82
N GLU A 148 -5.44 8.04 19.44
CA GLU A 148 -5.20 6.86 20.29
C GLU A 148 -4.64 5.68 19.47
N TYR A 149 -5.16 5.48 18.25
CA TYR A 149 -4.65 4.43 17.38
C TYR A 149 -3.22 4.71 16.89
N VAL A 150 -2.88 5.98 16.59
CA VAL A 150 -1.52 6.41 16.25
C VAL A 150 -0.56 6.15 17.42
N GLU A 151 -0.96 6.44 18.65
CA GLU A 151 -0.17 6.13 19.85
C GLU A 151 0.16 4.62 19.95
N PHE A 152 -0.82 3.76 19.66
CA PHE A 152 -0.59 2.31 19.57
C PHE A 152 0.42 1.95 18.47
N LEU A 153 0.28 2.55 17.26
CA LEU A 153 1.17 2.31 16.12
C LEU A 153 2.61 2.73 16.41
N GLU A 154 2.80 3.89 17.07
CA GLU A 154 4.12 4.37 17.49
C GLU A 154 4.79 3.42 18.49
N GLY A 155 4.03 2.94 19.49
CA GLY A 155 4.50 1.94 20.42
C GLY A 155 4.88 0.63 19.75
N PHE A 156 4.05 0.16 18.81
CA PHE A 156 4.34 -1.04 18.02
C PHE A 156 5.63 -0.87 17.19
N LYS A 157 5.78 0.23 16.46
CA LYS A 157 6.99 0.54 15.70
C LYS A 157 8.21 0.57 16.60
N LYS A 158 8.15 1.29 17.73
CA LYS A 158 9.24 1.34 18.72
C LYS A 158 9.67 -0.04 19.20
N SER A 159 8.69 -0.93 19.44
CA SER A 159 8.99 -2.33 19.79
C SER A 159 9.77 -3.05 18.68
N LYS A 160 9.39 -2.83 17.40
CA LYS A 160 10.10 -3.40 16.26
C LYS A 160 11.52 -2.87 16.12
N GLU A 161 11.73 -1.58 16.34
CA GLU A 161 13.05 -0.94 16.34
C GLU A 161 13.96 -1.50 17.44
N LEU A 162 13.45 -1.60 18.67
CA LEU A 162 14.20 -2.12 19.82
C LEU A 162 14.56 -3.61 19.66
N SER A 163 13.65 -4.42 19.11
CA SER A 163 13.90 -5.84 18.84
C SER A 163 14.71 -6.11 17.58
N LYS A 164 15.03 -5.07 16.78
CA LYS A 164 15.64 -5.20 15.45
C LYS A 164 14.89 -6.23 14.59
N SER A 165 13.57 -6.13 14.60
CA SER A 165 12.68 -7.08 13.93
C SER A 165 12.99 -7.20 12.44
N LEU A 166 12.99 -8.41 11.89
CA LEU A 166 13.09 -8.65 10.45
C LEU A 166 11.75 -8.45 9.73
N VAL A 167 10.65 -8.39 10.47
CA VAL A 167 9.31 -8.21 9.91
C VAL A 167 9.07 -6.74 9.62
N SER A 168 9.07 -6.39 8.35
CA SER A 168 8.76 -5.04 7.87
C SER A 168 7.25 -4.82 7.72
N HIS A 169 6.83 -3.55 7.72
CA HIS A 169 5.45 -3.18 7.40
C HIS A 169 5.36 -1.75 6.88
N LYS A 170 4.32 -1.51 6.06
CA LYS A 170 3.86 -0.18 5.67
C LYS A 170 2.52 0.10 6.33
N ILE A 171 2.31 1.34 6.73
CA ILE A 171 1.04 1.82 7.29
C ILE A 171 0.45 2.87 6.37
N TYR A 172 -0.84 2.73 6.11
CA TYR A 172 -1.63 3.70 5.36
C TYR A 172 -2.88 4.07 6.14
N LYS A 173 -3.34 5.31 5.99
CA LYS A 173 -4.66 5.77 6.43
C LYS A 173 -5.57 5.90 5.23
N THR A 174 -6.75 5.30 5.26
CA THR A 174 -7.81 5.57 4.29
C THR A 174 -8.40 6.95 4.59
N VAL A 175 -8.40 7.83 3.59
CA VAL A 175 -8.92 9.21 3.73
C VAL A 175 -10.20 9.43 2.95
N SER A 176 -10.48 8.58 1.97
CA SER A 176 -11.72 8.59 1.19
C SER A 176 -12.00 7.18 0.67
N GLY A 177 -13.28 6.84 0.50
CA GLY A 177 -13.72 5.54 0.03
C GLY A 177 -14.83 4.95 0.91
N LYS A 178 -15.02 3.63 0.82
CA LYS A 178 -16.12 2.92 1.51
C LYS A 178 -16.02 2.99 3.03
N ASN A 179 -14.79 2.98 3.57
CA ASN A 179 -14.53 2.96 5.01
C ASN A 179 -13.40 3.93 5.37
N PRO A 180 -13.68 5.22 5.57
CA PRO A 180 -12.64 6.23 5.82
C PRO A 180 -11.92 6.04 7.17
N ASP A 181 -12.60 5.46 8.19
CA ASP A 181 -12.00 5.20 9.50
C ASP A 181 -11.19 3.90 9.50
N THR A 182 -10.31 3.73 8.50
CA THR A 182 -9.52 2.52 8.33
C THR A 182 -8.04 2.81 8.29
N TRP A 183 -7.27 2.06 9.07
CA TRP A 183 -5.83 1.96 8.98
C TRP A 183 -5.44 0.64 8.35
N VAL A 184 -4.59 0.71 7.33
CA VAL A 184 -4.18 -0.45 6.55
C VAL A 184 -2.72 -0.78 6.84
N TRP A 185 -2.50 -1.99 7.31
CA TRP A 185 -1.17 -2.57 7.50
C TRP A 185 -0.85 -3.44 6.29
N VAL A 186 0.32 -3.25 5.73
CA VAL A 186 0.80 -3.98 4.57
C VAL A 186 2.10 -4.67 4.94
N TYR A 187 2.06 -5.99 5.04
CA TYR A 187 3.20 -6.82 5.34
C TYR A 187 3.68 -7.51 4.06
N PRO A 188 4.92 -7.26 3.60
CA PRO A 188 5.52 -8.08 2.58
C PRO A 188 5.79 -9.47 3.17
N ILE A 189 5.48 -10.52 2.42
CA ILE A 189 5.77 -11.91 2.76
C ILE A 189 6.47 -12.57 1.55
N SER A 190 7.38 -13.49 1.81
CA SER A 190 8.12 -14.17 0.76
C SER A 190 7.35 -15.38 0.21
N ASN A 191 6.55 -16.01 1.07
CA ASN A 191 5.73 -17.18 0.73
C ASN A 191 4.57 -17.34 1.72
N MET A 192 3.66 -18.27 1.44
CA MET A 192 2.49 -18.54 2.28
C MET A 192 2.85 -19.22 3.62
N GLU A 193 4.00 -19.88 3.71
CA GLU A 193 4.44 -20.56 4.92
C GLU A 193 4.73 -19.58 6.06
N GLU A 194 5.18 -18.35 5.74
CA GLU A 194 5.37 -17.29 6.73
C GLU A 194 4.09 -16.95 7.51
N LEU A 195 2.92 -17.28 6.97
CA LEU A 195 1.63 -17.09 7.64
C LEU A 195 1.39 -18.15 8.73
N SER A 196 2.07 -19.31 8.68
CA SER A 196 1.96 -20.35 9.72
C SER A 196 2.52 -19.89 11.07
N GLY A 197 3.51 -18.99 11.05
CA GLY A 197 4.04 -18.28 12.20
C GLY A 197 3.29 -16.98 12.57
N SER A 198 2.05 -16.84 12.13
CA SER A 198 1.29 -15.59 12.03
C SER A 198 1.01 -14.84 13.34
N THR A 199 1.25 -15.44 14.50
CA THR A 199 1.31 -14.69 15.77
C THR A 199 2.41 -13.61 15.74
N GLN A 200 3.47 -13.80 14.96
CA GLN A 200 4.54 -12.80 14.79
C GLN A 200 4.17 -11.70 13.77
N LEU A 201 3.49 -12.06 12.67
CA LEU A 201 3.06 -11.08 11.67
C LEU A 201 1.93 -10.16 12.18
N VAL A 202 1.01 -10.73 12.95
CA VAL A 202 -0.24 -10.04 13.28
C VAL A 202 -0.33 -9.66 14.77
N GLY A 203 0.47 -10.23 15.59
CA GLY A 203 0.33 -10.09 17.04
C GLY A 203 1.56 -9.62 17.77
N GLY A 204 2.74 -9.58 17.20
CA GLY A 204 3.96 -9.02 17.82
C GLY A 204 4.05 -9.06 19.37
N GLY A 205 3.06 -9.67 20.03
CA GLY A 205 2.86 -9.55 21.47
C GLY A 205 4.04 -10.00 22.32
N GLY A 206 4.73 -11.06 21.89
CA GLY A 206 5.94 -11.47 22.58
C GLY A 206 7.09 -10.46 22.47
N SER A 207 7.19 -9.76 21.32
CA SER A 207 8.23 -8.76 21.12
C SER A 207 7.93 -7.43 21.83
N MET A 208 6.67 -7.05 22.01
CA MET A 208 6.32 -5.80 22.72
C MET A 208 6.62 -5.92 24.21
N ALA A 209 6.24 -7.00 24.86
CA ALA A 209 6.50 -7.19 26.28
C ALA A 209 8.00 -7.25 26.60
N SER A 210 8.78 -7.94 25.76
CA SER A 210 10.24 -8.05 25.93
C SER A 210 10.99 -6.76 25.69
N THR A 211 10.43 -5.84 24.88
CA THR A 211 11.10 -4.58 24.49
C THR A 211 10.58 -3.35 25.22
N LEU A 212 9.27 -3.24 25.44
CA LEU A 212 8.63 -2.09 26.10
C LEU A 212 8.29 -2.37 27.57
N GLY A 213 8.38 -3.62 28.02
CA GLY A 213 7.92 -4.08 29.32
C GLY A 213 6.42 -4.37 29.37
N GLU A 214 6.01 -5.16 30.36
CA GLU A 214 4.62 -5.64 30.48
C GLU A 214 3.60 -4.52 30.69
N LYS A 215 3.93 -3.54 31.53
CA LYS A 215 3.03 -2.42 31.84
C LYS A 215 2.65 -1.63 30.59
N GLU A 216 3.64 -1.24 29.79
CA GLU A 216 3.43 -0.46 28.58
C GLU A 216 2.73 -1.30 27.52
N THR A 217 3.11 -2.54 27.34
CA THR A 217 2.44 -3.48 26.44
C THR A 217 0.97 -3.65 26.78
N LYS A 218 0.65 -3.81 28.07
CA LYS A 218 -0.75 -3.91 28.54
C LYS A 218 -1.52 -2.62 28.20
N ARG A 219 -0.93 -1.45 28.44
CA ARG A 219 -1.53 -0.15 28.13
C ARG A 219 -1.84 -0.01 26.63
N LEU A 220 -0.87 -0.29 25.77
CA LEU A 220 -1.03 -0.22 24.31
C LEU A 220 -2.09 -1.21 23.80
N ASN A 221 -2.11 -2.43 24.33
CA ASN A 221 -3.13 -3.42 24.00
C ASN A 221 -4.54 -2.99 24.43
N GLN A 222 -4.67 -2.30 25.56
CA GLN A 222 -5.95 -1.73 25.99
C GLN A 222 -6.43 -0.64 25.04
N ILE A 223 -5.52 0.25 24.58
CA ILE A 223 -5.83 1.23 23.54
C ILE A 223 -6.33 0.50 22.28
N TYR A 224 -5.57 -0.47 21.78
CA TYR A 224 -5.93 -1.22 20.59
C TYR A 224 -7.32 -1.87 20.71
N GLN A 225 -7.58 -2.56 21.81
CA GLN A 225 -8.88 -3.22 22.07
C GLN A 225 -10.03 -2.22 22.16
N LYS A 226 -9.79 -1.03 22.72
CA LYS A 226 -10.79 0.04 22.84
C LYS A 226 -11.15 0.62 21.48
N VAL A 227 -10.15 0.88 20.63
CA VAL A 227 -10.36 1.69 19.41
C VAL A 227 -10.61 0.85 18.17
N VAL A 228 -10.16 -0.39 18.08
CA VAL A 228 -10.37 -1.26 16.90
C VAL A 228 -11.69 -2.01 17.02
N LYS A 229 -12.67 -1.63 16.20
CA LYS A 229 -13.98 -2.27 16.14
C LYS A 229 -13.96 -3.64 15.49
N SER A 230 -13.25 -3.74 14.36
CA SER A 230 -13.18 -4.97 13.58
C SER A 230 -11.94 -4.97 12.69
N ARG A 231 -11.63 -6.13 12.15
CA ARG A 231 -10.50 -6.33 11.24
C ARG A 231 -10.92 -7.16 10.04
N MET A 232 -10.37 -6.81 8.88
CA MET A 232 -10.40 -7.64 7.70
C MET A 232 -8.96 -7.95 7.27
N ARG A 233 -8.73 -9.10 6.68
CA ARG A 233 -7.41 -9.50 6.18
C ARG A 233 -7.54 -10.03 4.77
N GLU A 234 -6.51 -9.74 3.97
CA GLU A 234 -6.37 -10.23 2.60
C GLU A 234 -4.94 -10.62 2.32
N ILE A 235 -4.76 -11.60 1.47
CA ILE A 235 -3.48 -11.94 0.87
C ILE A 235 -3.60 -11.62 -0.60
N ILE A 236 -2.64 -10.84 -1.11
CA ILE A 236 -2.62 -10.46 -2.51
C ILE A 236 -1.29 -10.83 -3.15
N LYS A 237 -1.35 -11.27 -4.41
CA LYS A 237 -0.19 -11.67 -5.21
C LYS A 237 -0.06 -10.80 -6.46
N PHE A 238 1.12 -10.25 -6.67
CA PHE A 238 1.41 -9.39 -7.81
C PHE A 238 1.23 -10.10 -9.15
N ARG A 239 0.61 -9.37 -10.12
CA ARG A 239 0.38 -9.79 -11.50
C ARG A 239 1.17 -8.87 -12.44
N PRO A 240 2.45 -9.20 -12.74
CA PRO A 240 3.28 -8.37 -13.63
C PRO A 240 2.71 -8.28 -15.04
N ASP A 241 2.01 -9.32 -15.50
CA ASP A 241 1.34 -9.40 -16.80
C ASP A 241 0.14 -8.44 -16.96
N LEU A 242 -0.41 -7.94 -15.85
CA LEU A 242 -1.53 -7.00 -15.81
C LEU A 242 -1.10 -5.59 -15.36
N SER A 243 0.17 -5.39 -15.05
CA SER A 243 0.69 -4.18 -14.42
C SER A 243 1.57 -3.40 -15.37
N THR A 244 1.77 -2.11 -15.08
CA THR A 244 2.74 -1.27 -15.79
C THR A 244 4.13 -1.91 -15.75
N PRO A 245 4.78 -2.14 -16.90
CA PRO A 245 6.09 -2.76 -16.94
C PRO A 245 7.15 -2.00 -16.14
N GLY A 246 7.97 -2.71 -15.36
CA GLY A 246 9.12 -2.15 -14.66
C GLY A 246 8.83 -1.43 -13.33
N VAL A 247 7.57 -1.25 -12.92
CA VAL A 247 7.22 -0.46 -11.72
C VAL A 247 7.68 -1.12 -10.41
N MET A 248 7.82 -2.45 -10.37
CA MET A 248 8.30 -3.17 -9.16
C MET A 248 9.81 -3.40 -9.13
N ASN A 249 10.54 -2.96 -10.16
CA ASN A 249 11.99 -3.17 -10.28
C ASN A 249 12.82 -1.97 -9.75
N ASN A 250 12.17 -0.95 -9.18
CA ASN A 250 12.81 0.28 -8.68
C ASN A 250 12.72 0.37 -7.15
#